data_1f9c93fbd1690b5717532da89bca58f7
#
_entry.id   1f9c93fbd1690b5717532da89bca58f7
#
_cell.length_a   1.000
_cell.length_b   1.000
_cell.length_c   1.000
_cell.angle_alpha   90.00
_cell.angle_beta   90.00
_cell.angle_gamma   90.00
#
_symmetry.space_group_name_H-M   'P 1'
#
loop_
_entity.id
_entity.type
_entity.pdbx_description
1 polymer ?
#
loop_
_entity_poly.entity_id
_entity_poly.type
_entity_poly.pdbx_seq_one_letter_code
_entity_poly.pdbx_strand_id
1 'polypeptide(L)'
;MRQNGLEAAVKRAAGKVPIFGICGGYQMLGCEIADPAGVEEGGQIRGMELLPVRTVLQKEKHRCQTDGKLDAVEGIFSGLTGCKFAGYEIHMGQTVYCDGDGSDAKGTVDKAARPANSAESNRSAFCADDATRNTEITQAVIADSTGRIYGSYIHGLFDMGEIAGRMIQTLAREKGISLENGVWEDYRTIKERQYDKLADTLREYLRMEEIYGMLREARIL
;
A
#
# COMPACT_ATOMS: atom_id res chain seq x y z
N MET A 1 -14.46 4.53 -12.34
CA MET A 1 -14.44 3.06 -12.29
C MET A 1 -15.84 2.44 -12.49
N ARG A 2 -16.90 2.97 -11.90
CA ARG A 2 -18.28 2.45 -12.10
C ARG A 2 -18.75 2.51 -13.55
N GLN A 3 -18.56 3.65 -14.20
CA GLN A 3 -19.02 3.88 -15.59
C GLN A 3 -18.36 2.96 -16.62
N ASN A 4 -17.12 2.52 -16.38
CA ASN A 4 -16.37 1.65 -17.30
C ASN A 4 -16.40 0.16 -16.89
N GLY A 5 -17.19 -0.22 -15.88
CA GLY A 5 -17.34 -1.61 -15.42
C GLY A 5 -16.17 -2.17 -14.61
N LEU A 6 -15.12 -1.39 -14.32
CA LEU A 6 -13.95 -1.86 -13.58
C LEU A 6 -14.30 -2.25 -12.14
N GLU A 7 -15.14 -1.48 -11.45
CA GLU A 7 -15.64 -1.85 -10.11
C GLU A 7 -16.30 -3.22 -10.11
N ALA A 8 -17.19 -3.47 -11.06
CA ALA A 8 -17.86 -4.76 -11.19
C ALA A 8 -16.88 -5.92 -11.49
N ALA A 9 -15.81 -5.64 -12.26
CA ALA A 9 -14.77 -6.63 -12.51
C ALA A 9 -13.99 -6.98 -11.25
N VAL A 10 -13.59 -5.97 -10.46
CA VAL A 10 -12.91 -6.18 -9.17
C VAL A 10 -13.80 -6.97 -8.21
N LYS A 11 -15.08 -6.59 -8.06
CA LYS A 11 -16.03 -7.32 -7.19
C LYS A 11 -16.24 -8.77 -7.64
N ARG A 12 -16.24 -9.06 -8.95
CA ARG A 12 -16.32 -10.45 -9.46
C ARG A 12 -15.04 -11.24 -9.21
N ALA A 13 -13.89 -10.58 -9.14
CA ALA A 13 -12.60 -11.21 -8.83
C ALA A 13 -12.44 -11.48 -7.33
N ALA A 14 -13.09 -10.69 -6.48
CA ALA A 14 -13.06 -10.85 -5.03
C ALA A 14 -13.50 -12.28 -4.64
N GLY A 15 -12.77 -12.87 -3.71
CA GLY A 15 -12.95 -14.26 -3.28
C GLY A 15 -12.37 -15.33 -4.24
N LYS A 16 -12.04 -14.98 -5.49
CA LYS A 16 -11.40 -15.89 -6.45
C LYS A 16 -9.89 -15.73 -6.51
N VAL A 17 -9.45 -14.49 -6.43
CA VAL A 17 -8.04 -14.12 -6.40
C VAL A 17 -7.81 -13.12 -5.26
N PRO A 18 -6.61 -13.08 -4.67
CA PRO A 18 -6.28 -12.03 -3.72
C PRO A 18 -6.29 -10.67 -4.40
N ILE A 19 -6.76 -9.65 -3.67
CA ILE A 19 -6.78 -8.27 -4.12
C ILE A 19 -5.99 -7.44 -3.11
N PHE A 20 -5.10 -6.60 -3.60
CA PHE A 20 -4.31 -5.70 -2.76
C PHE A 20 -4.52 -4.26 -3.25
N GLY A 21 -5.12 -3.41 -2.42
CA GLY A 21 -5.29 -1.99 -2.69
C GLY A 21 -4.17 -1.17 -2.08
N ILE A 22 -3.53 -0.31 -2.89
CA ILE A 22 -2.52 0.64 -2.42
C ILE A 22 -3.07 2.05 -2.52
N CYS A 23 -2.89 2.85 -1.45
CA CYS A 23 -3.26 4.27 -1.39
C CYS A 23 -4.72 4.50 -1.83
N GLY A 24 -4.99 5.20 -2.94
CA GLY A 24 -6.34 5.36 -3.48
C GLY A 24 -7.06 4.04 -3.78
N GLY A 25 -6.31 2.98 -4.16
CA GLY A 25 -6.85 1.63 -4.30
C GLY A 25 -7.37 1.07 -2.98
N TYR A 26 -6.64 1.29 -1.89
CA TYR A 26 -7.07 0.93 -0.55
C TYR A 26 -8.36 1.66 -0.15
N GLN A 27 -8.41 2.98 -0.35
CA GLN A 27 -9.60 3.79 -0.07
C GLN A 27 -10.82 3.30 -0.85
N MET A 28 -10.66 2.99 -2.14
CA MET A 28 -11.74 2.50 -3.00
C MET A 28 -12.26 1.12 -2.60
N LEU A 29 -11.43 0.26 -2.00
CA LEU A 29 -11.86 -1.05 -1.48
C LEU A 29 -12.75 -0.92 -0.23
N GLY A 30 -12.71 0.20 0.47
CA GLY A 30 -13.53 0.49 1.64
C GLY A 30 -15.01 0.63 1.35
N CYS A 31 -15.77 0.97 2.40
CA CYS A 31 -17.22 1.18 2.33
C CYS A 31 -17.55 2.55 1.72
N GLU A 32 -16.74 3.56 2.03
CA GLU A 32 -17.05 4.97 1.75
C GLU A 32 -15.78 5.83 1.68
N ILE A 33 -15.82 6.83 0.81
CA ILE A 33 -14.88 7.95 0.81
C ILE A 33 -15.69 9.23 0.91
N ALA A 34 -15.47 10.00 1.99
CA ALA A 34 -16.13 11.28 2.24
C ALA A 34 -15.13 12.43 2.08
N ASP A 35 -15.56 13.51 1.45
CA ASP A 35 -14.80 14.76 1.26
C ASP A 35 -15.60 15.96 1.77
N PRO A 36 -15.80 16.08 3.10
CA PRO A 36 -16.58 17.18 3.67
C PRO A 36 -15.90 18.53 3.52
N ALA A 37 -14.60 18.54 3.28
CA ALA A 37 -13.80 19.77 3.16
C ALA A 37 -13.63 20.24 1.72
N GLY A 38 -14.12 19.51 0.72
CA GLY A 38 -13.95 19.82 -0.70
C GLY A 38 -12.48 19.83 -1.12
N VAL A 39 -11.71 18.87 -0.64
CA VAL A 39 -10.28 18.73 -0.95
C VAL A 39 -10.09 18.36 -2.41
N GLU A 40 -11.00 17.52 -2.94
CA GLU A 40 -11.08 17.15 -4.35
C GLU A 40 -12.40 17.68 -4.93
N GLU A 41 -13.41 16.86 -5.14
CA GLU A 41 -14.69 17.25 -5.74
C GLU A 41 -15.78 17.54 -4.69
N GLY A 42 -15.49 17.27 -3.42
CA GLY A 42 -16.44 17.37 -2.32
C GLY A 42 -17.48 16.24 -2.29
N GLY A 43 -18.28 16.21 -1.21
CA GLY A 43 -19.35 15.24 -1.07
C GLY A 43 -18.88 13.88 -0.57
N GLN A 44 -19.57 12.82 -1.02
CA GLN A 44 -19.37 11.49 -0.52
C GLN A 44 -19.62 10.45 -1.62
N ILE A 45 -18.78 9.44 -1.69
CA ILE A 45 -18.96 8.32 -2.61
C ILE A 45 -18.90 7.00 -1.85
N ARG A 46 -19.75 6.08 -2.26
CA ARG A 46 -19.71 4.69 -1.78
C ARG A 46 -18.51 3.98 -2.40
N GLY A 47 -17.73 3.26 -1.58
CA GLY A 47 -16.64 2.40 -2.02
C GLY A 47 -17.10 1.05 -2.57
N MET A 48 -16.16 0.10 -2.66
CA MET A 48 -16.46 -1.26 -3.14
C MET A 48 -16.97 -2.20 -2.05
N GLU A 49 -16.88 -1.81 -0.78
CA GLU A 49 -17.31 -2.61 0.38
C GLU A 49 -16.61 -3.98 0.48
N LEU A 50 -15.35 -4.02 0.08
CA LEU A 50 -14.50 -5.21 0.18
C LEU A 50 -13.60 -5.20 1.43
N LEU A 51 -13.40 -4.01 2.02
CA LEU A 51 -12.74 -3.83 3.32
C LEU A 51 -13.67 -3.08 4.27
N PRO A 52 -13.68 -3.43 5.58
CA PRO A 52 -14.57 -2.80 6.56
C PRO A 52 -14.04 -1.45 7.03
N VAL A 53 -13.71 -0.57 6.11
CA VAL A 53 -13.10 0.73 6.38
C VAL A 53 -13.79 1.85 5.62
N ARG A 54 -13.74 3.06 6.18
CA ARG A 54 -14.13 4.30 5.51
C ARG A 54 -12.99 5.31 5.56
N THR A 55 -12.90 6.15 4.55
CA THR A 55 -11.91 7.22 4.46
C THR A 55 -12.58 8.58 4.47
N VAL A 56 -12.06 9.50 5.26
CA VAL A 56 -12.46 10.90 5.26
C VAL A 56 -11.29 11.73 4.75
N LEU A 57 -11.45 12.42 3.62
CA LEU A 57 -10.43 13.29 3.07
C LEU A 57 -10.27 14.53 3.97
N GLN A 58 -9.02 14.92 4.20
CA GLN A 58 -8.65 16.07 5.03
C GLN A 58 -7.81 17.04 4.22
N LYS A 59 -7.83 18.33 4.61
CA LYS A 59 -7.05 19.37 3.92
C LYS A 59 -5.55 19.17 4.05
N GLU A 60 -5.12 18.56 5.14
CA GLU A 60 -3.72 18.29 5.40
C GLU A 60 -3.28 17.02 4.67
N LYS A 61 -2.20 17.15 3.91
CA LYS A 61 -1.59 16.04 3.19
C LYS A 61 -0.61 15.32 4.09
N HIS A 62 -0.88 14.06 4.38
CA HIS A 62 0.10 13.19 5.03
C HIS A 62 1.20 12.85 4.03
N ARG A 63 2.47 13.11 4.41
CA ARG A 63 3.64 12.72 3.64
C ARG A 63 4.72 12.25 4.60
N CYS A 64 5.08 10.99 4.51
CA CYS A 64 6.03 10.37 5.42
C CYS A 64 6.83 9.28 4.71
N GLN A 65 8.14 9.22 4.95
CA GLN A 65 8.91 8.01 4.70
C GLN A 65 8.67 7.07 5.88
N THR A 66 8.42 5.81 5.58
CA THR A 66 8.10 4.81 6.60
C THR A 66 8.89 3.54 6.35
N ASP A 67 9.43 2.99 7.40
CA ASP A 67 10.10 1.70 7.41
C ASP A 67 9.81 0.97 8.71
N GLY A 68 9.95 -0.34 8.69
CA GLY A 68 9.67 -1.15 9.86
C GLY A 68 9.54 -2.63 9.54
N LYS A 69 8.75 -3.30 10.37
CA LYS A 69 8.33 -4.68 10.14
C LYS A 69 6.81 -4.72 10.06
N LEU A 70 6.30 -5.55 9.17
CA LEU A 70 4.87 -5.79 9.08
C LEU A 70 4.37 -6.41 10.37
N ASP A 71 3.34 -5.82 10.95
CA ASP A 71 2.58 -6.39 12.06
C ASP A 71 1.91 -7.71 11.63
N ALA A 72 1.06 -8.27 12.46
CA ALA A 72 0.33 -9.47 12.10
C ALA A 72 -0.48 -9.25 10.81
N VAL A 73 -0.06 -9.91 9.73
CA VAL A 73 -0.80 -9.98 8.47
C VAL A 73 -1.65 -11.23 8.49
N GLU A 74 -2.96 -11.07 8.35
CA GLU A 74 -3.90 -12.19 8.38
C GLU A 74 -4.09 -12.83 7.00
N GLY A 75 -4.76 -13.98 6.96
CA GLY A 75 -5.15 -14.65 5.73
C GLY A 75 -4.01 -15.32 4.98
N ILE A 76 -4.17 -15.38 3.65
CA ILE A 76 -3.23 -16.15 2.80
C ILE A 76 -1.81 -15.59 2.84
N PHE A 77 -1.66 -14.30 3.08
CA PHE A 77 -0.37 -13.64 3.19
C PHE A 77 0.17 -13.53 4.63
N SER A 78 -0.34 -14.34 5.56
CA SER A 78 0.16 -14.38 6.95
C SER A 78 1.68 -14.60 7.06
N GLY A 79 2.29 -15.25 6.06
CA GLY A 79 3.73 -15.39 5.96
C GLY A 79 4.52 -14.08 5.78
N LEU A 80 3.84 -12.95 5.57
CA LEU A 80 4.47 -11.62 5.51
C LEU A 80 4.68 -11.01 6.90
N THR A 81 4.05 -11.56 7.95
CA THR A 81 4.24 -11.09 9.33
C THR A 81 5.72 -11.04 9.69
N GLY A 82 6.16 -9.90 10.21
CA GLY A 82 7.54 -9.65 10.59
C GLY A 82 8.52 -9.36 9.45
N CYS A 83 8.09 -9.41 8.17
CA CYS A 83 8.92 -8.96 7.06
C CYS A 83 9.25 -7.48 7.18
N LYS A 84 10.48 -7.12 6.87
CA LYS A 84 10.89 -5.72 6.80
C LYS A 84 10.26 -5.05 5.59
N PHE A 85 9.81 -3.82 5.77
CA PHE A 85 9.38 -2.96 4.68
C PHE A 85 10.06 -1.60 4.75
N ALA A 86 10.16 -0.95 3.61
CA ALA A 86 10.54 0.46 3.49
C ALA A 86 9.73 1.05 2.34
N GLY A 87 9.27 2.28 2.53
CA GLY A 87 8.43 2.94 1.53
C GLY A 87 8.07 4.35 1.95
N TYR A 88 6.97 4.83 1.45
CA TYR A 88 6.45 6.15 1.80
C TYR A 88 4.93 6.15 1.77
N GLU A 89 4.34 7.01 2.58
CA GLU A 89 2.91 7.29 2.60
C GLU A 89 2.69 8.70 2.05
N ILE A 90 1.78 8.84 1.09
CA ILE A 90 1.33 10.14 0.57
C ILE A 90 -0.17 10.03 0.31
N HIS A 91 -0.97 10.58 1.23
CA HIS A 91 -2.43 10.58 1.08
C HIS A 91 -3.05 11.79 1.78
N MET A 92 -4.31 12.09 1.48
CA MET A 92 -5.09 13.17 2.09
C MET A 92 -6.25 12.64 2.92
N GLY A 93 -6.36 11.35 3.10
CA GLY A 93 -7.46 10.72 3.82
C GLY A 93 -7.01 10.09 5.13
N GLN A 94 -7.88 10.18 6.11
CA GLN A 94 -7.80 9.41 7.33
C GLN A 94 -8.75 8.22 7.21
N THR A 95 -8.24 7.01 7.40
CA THR A 95 -9.03 5.78 7.26
C THR A 95 -9.26 5.16 8.64
N VAL A 96 -10.51 4.81 8.90
CA VAL A 96 -10.97 4.20 10.15
C VAL A 96 -11.82 2.97 9.84
N TYR A 97 -11.94 2.04 10.80
CA TYR A 97 -12.89 0.95 10.65
C TYR A 97 -14.32 1.46 10.64
N CYS A 98 -15.17 0.85 9.81
CA CYS A 98 -16.61 1.12 9.84
C CYS A 98 -17.15 0.62 11.18
N ASP A 99 -17.81 1.50 11.93
CA ASP A 99 -18.56 1.08 13.12
C ASP A 99 -19.71 0.17 12.66
N GLY A 100 -19.80 -1.01 13.26
CA GLY A 100 -20.92 -1.92 13.02
C GLY A 100 -22.18 -1.38 13.68
N ASP A 101 -22.79 -0.35 13.10
CA ASP A 101 -24.12 0.05 13.45
C ASP A 101 -25.12 -0.72 12.57
N GLY A 102 -26.00 -1.41 13.26
CA GLY A 102 -26.91 -2.39 12.69
C GLY A 102 -28.00 -1.75 11.86
N SER A 103 -27.84 -1.71 10.56
CA SER A 103 -28.93 -1.72 9.61
C SER A 103 -28.53 -2.44 8.32
N ASP A 104 -28.97 -3.71 8.22
CA ASP A 104 -29.20 -4.44 6.98
C ASP A 104 -28.06 -4.66 5.97
N ALA A 105 -26.93 -5.22 6.42
CA ALA A 105 -26.12 -6.05 5.57
C ALA A 105 -26.00 -7.45 6.21
N LYS A 106 -26.67 -8.42 5.65
CA LYS A 106 -26.53 -9.84 5.96
C LYS A 106 -25.11 -10.31 5.56
N GLY A 107 -24.18 -10.08 6.43
CA GLY A 107 -22.87 -10.66 6.48
C GLY A 107 -22.39 -10.47 7.90
N THR A 108 -22.45 -11.53 8.70
CA THR A 108 -21.97 -11.56 10.08
C THR A 108 -20.49 -11.22 10.08
N VAL A 109 -20.19 -9.95 10.31
CA VAL A 109 -18.85 -9.54 10.71
C VAL A 109 -18.79 -9.80 12.21
N ASP A 110 -18.24 -10.95 12.58
CA ASP A 110 -17.98 -11.25 13.98
C ASP A 110 -17.14 -10.14 14.59
N LYS A 111 -17.59 -9.62 15.74
CA LYS A 111 -16.92 -8.61 16.59
C LYS A 111 -15.52 -9.02 17.10
N ALA A 112 -14.94 -10.10 16.57
CA ALA A 112 -13.72 -10.72 17.08
C ALA A 112 -12.42 -10.31 16.37
N ALA A 113 -12.46 -9.49 15.33
CA ALA A 113 -11.25 -9.13 14.59
C ALA A 113 -10.74 -7.70 14.85
N ARG A 114 -10.82 -7.23 16.10
CA ARG A 114 -9.93 -6.17 16.57
C ARG A 114 -8.71 -6.86 17.18
N PRO A 115 -7.51 -6.81 16.57
CA PRO A 115 -6.33 -7.34 17.22
C PRO A 115 -6.10 -6.55 18.51
N ALA A 116 -6.27 -7.22 19.64
CA ALA A 116 -5.83 -6.72 20.93
C ALA A 116 -4.32 -6.93 20.98
N ASN A 117 -3.58 -5.95 20.52
CA ASN A 117 -2.21 -5.63 20.95
C ASN A 117 -1.59 -4.68 19.92
N SER A 118 -1.67 -3.38 20.22
CA SER A 118 -0.76 -2.40 19.66
C SER A 118 0.60 -2.57 20.32
N ALA A 119 1.45 -3.45 19.78
CA ALA A 119 2.87 -3.35 20.04
C ALA A 119 3.36 -2.11 19.31
N GLU A 120 4.06 -1.22 20.02
CA GLU A 120 4.70 -0.02 19.49
C GLU A 120 5.57 -0.38 18.29
N SER A 121 5.05 -0.18 17.08
CA SER A 121 5.89 -0.20 15.89
C SER A 121 6.74 1.05 15.94
N ASN A 122 8.06 0.87 15.90
CA ASN A 122 9.05 1.92 15.83
C ASN A 122 8.89 2.67 14.49
N ARG A 123 7.88 3.53 14.42
CA ARG A 123 7.77 4.52 13.35
C ARG A 123 8.83 5.58 13.62
N SER A 124 9.75 5.74 12.69
CA SER A 124 10.73 6.81 12.72
C SER A 124 10.03 8.13 13.06
N ALA A 125 10.51 8.81 14.11
CA ALA A 125 9.88 9.89 14.85
C ALA A 125 9.77 11.23 14.07
N PHE A 126 9.31 11.20 12.81
CA PHE A 126 9.13 12.43 12.02
C PHE A 126 7.69 12.72 11.63
N CYS A 127 6.75 11.90 12.05
CA CYS A 127 5.31 12.20 11.95
C CYS A 127 4.81 12.68 13.31
N ALA A 128 5.07 13.97 13.61
CA ALA A 128 4.56 14.60 14.84
C ALA A 128 3.12 15.04 14.63
N ASP A 129 2.32 14.77 15.69
CA ASP A 129 1.08 15.37 16.12
C ASP A 129 -0.23 14.93 15.48
N ASP A 130 -1.07 14.20 16.23
CA ASP A 130 -2.29 14.77 16.76
C ASP A 130 -3.04 13.86 17.75
N ALA A 131 -3.73 14.47 18.71
CA ALA A 131 -4.46 13.85 19.81
C ALA A 131 -5.77 13.11 19.40
N THR A 132 -6.05 12.95 18.09
CA THR A 132 -7.22 12.23 17.55
C THR A 132 -6.94 10.75 17.25
N ARG A 133 -5.84 10.21 17.72
CA ARG A 133 -5.29 8.88 17.40
C ARG A 133 -6.13 7.66 17.79
N ASN A 134 -7.28 7.83 18.41
CA ASN A 134 -8.00 6.67 18.98
C ASN A 134 -8.90 5.90 17.99
N THR A 135 -8.97 6.32 16.73
CA THR A 135 -9.81 5.68 15.70
C THR A 135 -9.09 5.42 14.38
N GLU A 136 -7.92 5.98 14.15
CA GLU A 136 -7.17 5.80 12.90
C GLU A 136 -6.50 4.43 12.82
N ILE A 137 -6.52 3.84 11.63
CA ILE A 137 -5.82 2.57 11.35
C ILE A 137 -4.33 2.87 11.18
N THR A 138 -3.52 2.38 12.10
CA THR A 138 -2.05 2.55 12.11
C THR A 138 -1.30 1.35 11.54
N GLN A 139 -2.00 0.28 11.22
CA GLN A 139 -1.40 -0.93 10.66
C GLN A 139 -0.88 -0.69 9.25
N ALA A 140 0.33 -1.19 8.97
CA ALA A 140 0.94 -1.09 7.65
C ALA A 140 0.13 -1.79 6.55
N VAL A 141 -0.48 -2.91 6.89
CA VAL A 141 -1.36 -3.70 6.01
C VAL A 141 -2.55 -4.16 6.82
N ILE A 142 -3.74 -4.00 6.28
CA ILE A 142 -4.96 -4.59 6.82
C ILE A 142 -5.51 -5.66 5.88
N ALA A 143 -6.32 -6.58 6.40
CA ALA A 143 -7.01 -7.60 5.64
C ALA A 143 -8.50 -7.61 5.97
N ASP A 144 -9.31 -8.14 5.05
CA ASP A 144 -10.70 -8.46 5.31
C ASP A 144 -10.83 -9.77 6.11
N SER A 145 -12.02 -10.10 6.56
CA SER A 145 -12.30 -11.33 7.33
C SER A 145 -12.03 -12.63 6.54
N THR A 146 -11.99 -12.58 5.21
CA THR A 146 -11.64 -13.74 4.37
C THR A 146 -10.14 -13.94 4.24
N GLY A 147 -9.36 -12.93 4.59
CA GLY A 147 -7.90 -12.92 4.44
C GLY A 147 -7.45 -12.95 2.97
N ARG A 148 -8.24 -12.38 2.06
CA ARG A 148 -7.92 -12.32 0.62
C ARG A 148 -7.97 -10.91 0.04
N ILE A 149 -8.54 -9.94 0.75
CA ILE A 149 -8.59 -8.54 0.35
C ILE A 149 -7.71 -7.75 1.31
N TYR A 150 -6.78 -7.00 0.77
CA TYR A 150 -5.77 -6.28 1.55
C TYR A 150 -5.74 -4.81 1.18
N GLY A 151 -5.36 -3.97 2.14
CA GLY A 151 -5.18 -2.54 1.97
C GLY A 151 -3.94 -2.01 2.68
N SER A 152 -3.28 -1.04 2.05
CA SER A 152 -2.13 -0.34 2.62
C SER A 152 -2.00 1.07 2.05
N TYR A 153 -1.50 2.01 2.85
CA TYR A 153 -1.05 3.31 2.35
C TYR A 153 0.41 3.32 1.90
N ILE A 154 1.17 2.26 2.19
CA ILE A 154 2.60 2.23 1.93
C ILE A 154 2.87 1.99 0.44
N HIS A 155 3.41 3.01 -0.22
CA HIS A 155 4.00 2.89 -1.54
C HIS A 155 5.39 2.25 -1.43
N GLY A 156 5.76 1.43 -2.41
CA GLY A 156 7.05 0.71 -2.39
C GLY A 156 7.06 -0.58 -1.56
N LEU A 157 5.92 -0.97 -0.97
CA LEU A 157 5.81 -2.19 -0.17
C LEU A 157 6.33 -3.43 -0.92
N PHE A 158 6.03 -3.53 -2.22
CA PHE A 158 6.44 -4.65 -3.07
C PHE A 158 7.84 -4.50 -3.67
N ASP A 159 8.52 -3.39 -3.43
CA ASP A 159 9.89 -3.17 -3.87
C ASP A 159 10.88 -3.98 -3.01
N MET A 160 10.43 -4.42 -1.83
CA MET A 160 11.18 -5.33 -0.97
C MET A 160 11.09 -6.75 -1.50
N GLY A 161 12.23 -7.31 -1.91
CA GLY A 161 12.30 -8.63 -2.53
C GLY A 161 11.76 -9.74 -1.64
N GLU A 162 11.95 -9.66 -0.32
CA GLU A 162 11.39 -10.63 0.64
C GLU A 162 9.85 -10.64 0.60
N ILE A 163 9.20 -9.46 0.58
CA ILE A 163 7.73 -9.35 0.55
C ILE A 163 7.21 -9.90 -0.78
N ALA A 164 7.73 -9.39 -1.91
CA ALA A 164 7.33 -9.86 -3.23
C ALA A 164 7.53 -11.36 -3.40
N GLY A 165 8.68 -11.88 -2.96
CA GLY A 165 9.02 -13.30 -3.04
C GLY A 165 8.06 -14.17 -2.24
N ARG A 166 7.76 -13.82 -0.99
CA ARG A 166 6.82 -14.56 -0.14
C ARG A 166 5.40 -14.56 -0.71
N MET A 167 4.96 -13.42 -1.28
CA MET A 167 3.66 -13.35 -1.96
C MET A 167 3.61 -14.28 -3.16
N ILE A 168 4.63 -14.24 -4.04
CA ILE A 168 4.71 -15.11 -5.21
C ILE A 168 4.74 -16.59 -4.81
N GLN A 169 5.53 -16.96 -3.80
CA GLN A 169 5.56 -18.33 -3.27
C GLN A 169 4.20 -18.78 -2.74
N THR A 170 3.49 -17.90 -2.03
CA THR A 170 2.15 -18.19 -1.52
C THR A 170 1.17 -18.45 -2.66
N LEU A 171 1.15 -17.57 -3.67
CA LEU A 171 0.27 -17.69 -4.83
C LEU A 171 0.60 -18.92 -5.69
N ALA A 172 1.89 -19.25 -5.85
CA ALA A 172 2.32 -20.45 -6.55
C ALA A 172 1.84 -21.71 -5.82
N ARG A 173 2.00 -21.75 -4.49
CA ARG A 173 1.53 -22.86 -3.66
C ARG A 173 0.02 -23.07 -3.77
N GLU A 174 -0.77 -22.00 -3.73
CA GLU A 174 -2.23 -22.08 -3.94
C GLU A 174 -2.61 -22.67 -5.31
N LYS A 175 -1.78 -22.42 -6.32
CA LYS A 175 -1.96 -22.96 -7.69
C LYS A 175 -1.31 -24.32 -7.92
N GLY A 176 -0.70 -24.91 -6.90
CA GLY A 176 0.03 -26.18 -7.04
C GLY A 176 1.31 -26.08 -7.88
N ILE A 177 1.84 -24.86 -8.04
CA ILE A 177 3.09 -24.61 -8.78
C ILE A 177 4.24 -24.68 -7.80
N SER A 178 5.22 -25.56 -8.06
CA SER A 178 6.48 -25.58 -7.33
C SER A 178 7.42 -24.52 -7.88
N LEU A 179 7.86 -23.60 -7.03
CA LEU A 179 8.93 -22.66 -7.36
C LEU A 179 10.21 -23.11 -6.68
N GLU A 180 11.32 -23.05 -7.39
CA GLU A 180 12.64 -23.20 -6.77
C GLU A 180 12.84 -22.08 -5.75
N ASN A 181 13.55 -22.39 -4.65
CA ASN A 181 13.89 -21.39 -3.65
C ASN A 181 14.91 -20.42 -4.25
N GLY A 182 14.42 -19.32 -4.83
CA GLY A 182 15.25 -18.26 -5.38
C GLY A 182 15.54 -17.18 -4.33
N VAL A 183 16.65 -16.50 -4.47
CA VAL A 183 16.92 -15.24 -3.78
C VAL A 183 16.14 -14.16 -4.52
N TRP A 184 15.22 -13.54 -3.82
CA TRP A 184 14.42 -12.44 -4.37
C TRP A 184 15.19 -11.13 -4.17
N GLU A 185 15.49 -10.48 -5.27
CA GLU A 185 16.24 -9.24 -5.28
C GLU A 185 15.32 -8.06 -5.02
N ASP A 186 15.75 -7.12 -4.19
CA ASP A 186 15.03 -5.87 -3.98
C ASP A 186 14.98 -5.07 -5.29
N TYR A 187 13.83 -4.45 -5.57
CA TYR A 187 13.65 -3.59 -6.75
C TYR A 187 14.69 -2.47 -6.81
N ARG A 188 15.13 -1.96 -5.66
CA ARG A 188 16.20 -0.97 -5.58
C ARG A 188 17.50 -1.48 -6.24
N THR A 189 17.92 -2.69 -5.96
CA THR A 189 19.11 -3.30 -6.55
C THR A 189 18.96 -3.45 -8.07
N ILE A 190 17.78 -3.90 -8.51
CA ILE A 190 17.46 -4.00 -9.95
C ILE A 190 17.53 -2.63 -10.61
N LYS A 191 16.96 -1.61 -9.97
CA LYS A 191 16.91 -0.24 -10.46
C LYS A 191 18.30 0.39 -10.57
N GLU A 192 19.14 0.25 -9.56
CA GLU A 192 20.54 0.73 -9.60
C GLU A 192 21.29 0.11 -10.78
N ARG A 193 21.16 -1.19 -10.98
CA ARG A 193 21.77 -1.87 -12.14
C ARG A 193 21.26 -1.35 -13.49
N GLN A 194 19.99 -0.93 -13.58
CA GLN A 194 19.47 -0.30 -14.80
C GLN A 194 20.02 1.12 -14.98
N TYR A 195 20.23 1.86 -13.90
CA TYR A 195 20.89 3.17 -13.95
C TYR A 195 22.34 3.07 -14.42
N ASP A 196 23.09 2.06 -13.92
CA ASP A 196 24.45 1.83 -14.38
C ASP A 196 24.50 1.56 -15.89
N LYS A 197 23.61 0.68 -16.39
CA LYS A 197 23.49 0.43 -17.84
C LYS A 197 23.15 1.68 -18.64
N LEU A 198 22.22 2.52 -18.13
CA LEU A 198 21.89 3.78 -18.77
C LEU A 198 23.08 4.72 -18.77
N ALA A 199 23.79 4.84 -17.66
CA ALA A 199 25.00 5.68 -17.54
C ALA A 199 26.09 5.23 -18.53
N ASP A 200 26.30 3.94 -18.67
CA ASP A 200 27.29 3.39 -19.63
C ASP A 200 26.88 3.70 -21.08
N THR A 201 25.60 3.51 -21.39
CA THR A 201 25.06 3.89 -22.73
C THR A 201 25.25 5.37 -23.00
N LEU A 202 24.96 6.25 -22.03
CA LEU A 202 25.13 7.69 -22.19
C LEU A 202 26.61 8.05 -22.42
N ARG A 203 27.53 7.42 -21.68
CA ARG A 203 28.98 7.62 -21.84
C ARG A 203 29.49 7.17 -23.22
N GLU A 204 28.93 6.11 -23.77
CA GLU A 204 29.29 5.59 -25.09
C GLU A 204 28.83 6.51 -26.25
N TYR A 205 27.62 7.08 -26.14
CA TYR A 205 27.00 7.79 -27.25
C TYR A 205 26.99 9.32 -27.12
N LEU A 206 27.31 9.86 -25.94
CA LEU A 206 27.37 11.30 -25.70
C LEU A 206 28.82 11.78 -25.49
N ARG A 207 29.11 13.00 -25.94
CA ARG A 207 30.38 13.69 -25.71
C ARG A 207 30.39 14.25 -24.28
N MET A 208 30.61 13.39 -23.30
CA MET A 208 30.48 13.70 -21.87
C MET A 208 31.39 14.86 -21.43
N GLU A 209 32.60 14.98 -22.01
CA GLU A 209 33.53 16.07 -21.69
C GLU A 209 32.94 17.45 -22.06
N GLU A 210 32.25 17.55 -23.18
CA GLU A 210 31.59 18.80 -23.59
C GLU A 210 30.43 19.13 -22.66
N ILE A 211 29.64 18.12 -22.25
CA ILE A 211 28.54 18.29 -21.29
C ILE A 211 29.09 18.77 -19.94
N TYR A 212 30.14 18.15 -19.42
CA TYR A 212 30.76 18.58 -18.16
C TYR A 212 31.39 19.97 -18.28
N GLY A 213 31.93 20.34 -19.46
CA GLY A 213 32.38 21.69 -19.76
C GLY A 213 31.27 22.73 -19.58
N MET A 214 30.12 22.50 -20.26
CA MET A 214 28.95 23.37 -20.15
C MET A 214 28.41 23.49 -18.72
N LEU A 215 28.37 22.40 -17.97
CA LEU A 215 27.87 22.41 -16.57
C LEU A 215 28.81 23.22 -15.66
N ARG A 216 30.13 23.13 -15.86
CA ARG A 216 31.12 23.94 -15.13
C ARG A 216 30.98 25.42 -15.46
N GLU A 217 30.83 25.77 -16.75
CA GLU A 217 30.62 27.16 -17.18
C GLU A 217 29.33 27.74 -16.60
N ALA A 218 28.26 26.94 -16.51
CA ALA A 218 26.99 27.32 -15.90
C ALA A 218 27.03 27.34 -14.35
N ARG A 219 28.14 26.98 -13.72
CA ARG A 219 28.33 26.87 -12.24
C ARG A 219 27.29 25.92 -11.59
N ILE A 220 26.95 24.84 -12.28
CA ILE A 220 26.02 23.81 -11.78
C ILE A 220 26.79 22.65 -11.12
N LEU A 221 28.08 22.50 -11.45
CA LEU A 221 29.02 21.56 -10.85
C LEU A 221 30.19 22.33 -10.18
#